data_b9c262e37d495bf988499c459d445106
#
_entry.id   b9c262e37d495bf988499c459d445106
#
_cell.length_a   1.000
_cell.length_b   1.000
_cell.length_c   1.000
_cell.angle_alpha   90.00
_cell.angle_beta   90.00
_cell.angle_gamma   90.00
#
_symmetry.space_group_name_H-M   'P 1'
#
loop_
_entity.id
_entity.type
_entity.pdbx_description
1 polymer ?
#
loop_
_entity_poly.entity_id
_entity_poly.type
_entity_poly.pdbx_seq_one_letter_code
_entity_poly.pdbx_strand_id
1 'polypeptide(L)'
;MTAGPFLHIARDEGGVDVEAAERAAAGFLAALGIDVDREDLRETPGRMARAYAELLSSRPLRLTTFANDEGYDELVLAKAIPFRTVCEHHLLPFSGVAHVGYLPGERIVGLSKLARLVEHFAARPQVQERLTKQVAECLATRLRAPGVGVVLEAEHSCMTLRGVRAHGAKTVTSALLGTLRADPASRAEFFALAGVPR
;
A
#
# COMPACT_ATOMS: atom_id res chain seq x y z
N MET A 1 -16.65 17.32 -22.61
CA MET A 1 -15.78 16.30 -21.95
C MET A 1 -16.55 15.79 -20.73
N THR A 2 -17.27 14.70 -20.87
CA THR A 2 -18.02 14.08 -19.76
C THR A 2 -17.03 13.25 -18.93
N ALA A 3 -16.83 13.65 -17.67
CA ALA A 3 -16.07 12.87 -16.71
C ALA A 3 -16.73 11.48 -16.59
N GLY A 4 -15.97 10.42 -16.89
CA GLY A 4 -16.44 9.05 -16.75
C GLY A 4 -16.82 8.71 -15.31
N PRO A 5 -17.58 7.62 -15.07
CA PRO A 5 -18.10 7.29 -13.76
C PRO A 5 -16.98 7.09 -12.74
N PHE A 6 -17.02 7.86 -11.65
CA PHE A 6 -16.13 7.67 -10.51
C PHE A 6 -16.50 6.39 -9.79
N LEU A 7 -15.54 5.48 -9.66
CA LEU A 7 -15.69 4.26 -8.88
C LEU A 7 -15.20 4.50 -7.45
N HIS A 8 -16.13 4.52 -6.51
CA HIS A 8 -15.82 4.60 -5.09
C HIS A 8 -15.52 3.20 -4.53
N ILE A 9 -14.43 3.07 -3.79
CA ILE A 9 -14.22 1.93 -2.90
C ILE A 9 -14.72 2.38 -1.53
N ALA A 10 -15.77 1.75 -1.02
CA ALA A 10 -16.35 2.06 0.28
C ALA A 10 -15.30 1.87 1.38
N ARG A 11 -15.34 2.76 2.37
CA ARG A 11 -14.62 2.64 3.63
C ARG A 11 -15.44 1.74 4.56
N ASP A 12 -14.78 0.90 5.37
CA ASP A 12 -15.43 0.39 6.57
C ASP A 12 -15.76 1.60 7.46
N GLU A 13 -17.05 1.79 7.79
CA GLU A 13 -17.60 3.02 8.40
C GLU A 13 -17.28 3.19 9.90
N GLY A 14 -16.31 2.46 10.43
CA GLY A 14 -15.82 2.64 11.80
C GLY A 14 -14.79 3.79 11.86
N GLY A 15 -15.20 4.97 12.29
CA GLY A 15 -14.26 6.06 12.60
C GLY A 15 -13.30 5.64 13.71
N VAL A 16 -12.02 6.10 13.64
CA VAL A 16 -11.05 5.88 14.73
C VAL A 16 -11.48 6.72 15.94
N ASP A 17 -11.75 6.07 17.08
CA ASP A 17 -11.94 6.73 18.37
C ASP A 17 -10.56 7.00 18.99
N VAL A 18 -10.03 8.19 18.70
CA VAL A 18 -8.69 8.60 19.15
C VAL A 18 -8.61 8.69 20.67
N GLU A 19 -9.68 9.14 21.35
CA GLU A 19 -9.69 9.26 22.80
C GLU A 19 -9.69 7.87 23.50
N ALA A 20 -10.47 6.93 22.98
CA ALA A 20 -10.43 5.56 23.49
C ALA A 20 -9.05 4.89 23.20
N ALA A 21 -8.46 5.15 22.03
CA ALA A 21 -7.13 4.67 21.70
C ALA A 21 -6.05 5.27 22.61
N GLU A 22 -6.15 6.56 22.97
CA GLU A 22 -5.24 7.22 23.90
C GLU A 22 -5.31 6.59 25.30
N ARG A 23 -6.53 6.38 25.84
CA ARG A 23 -6.71 5.69 27.14
C ARG A 23 -6.12 4.28 27.12
N ALA A 24 -6.34 3.53 26.05
CA ALA A 24 -5.79 2.19 25.89
C ALA A 24 -4.26 2.21 25.78
N ALA A 25 -3.68 3.19 25.06
CA ALA A 25 -2.24 3.38 24.94
C ALA A 25 -1.61 3.69 26.30
N ALA A 26 -2.24 4.52 27.14
CA ALA A 26 -1.74 4.81 28.49
C ALA A 26 -1.68 3.54 29.33
N GLY A 27 -2.73 2.71 29.32
CA GLY A 27 -2.76 1.42 30.02
C GLY A 27 -1.71 0.45 29.49
N PHE A 28 -1.52 0.38 28.18
CA PHE A 28 -0.49 -0.45 27.55
C PHE A 28 0.94 -0.04 27.96
N LEU A 29 1.23 1.26 27.94
CA LEU A 29 2.54 1.78 28.33
C LEU A 29 2.82 1.56 29.83
N ALA A 30 1.83 1.78 30.69
CA ALA A 30 1.92 1.49 32.13
C ALA A 30 2.20 0.01 32.40
N ALA A 31 1.53 -0.91 31.67
CA ALA A 31 1.77 -2.34 31.79
C ALA A 31 3.19 -2.78 31.36
N LEU A 32 3.85 -1.97 30.50
CA LEU A 32 5.27 -2.14 30.13
C LEU A 32 6.24 -1.49 31.13
N GLY A 33 5.74 -0.90 32.23
CA GLY A 33 6.57 -0.22 33.23
C GLY A 33 7.00 1.19 32.85
N ILE A 34 6.36 1.78 31.82
CA ILE A 34 6.65 3.15 31.39
C ILE A 34 5.77 4.10 32.19
N ASP A 35 6.39 4.99 32.96
CA ASP A 35 5.72 6.01 33.78
C ASP A 35 5.22 7.15 32.88
N VAL A 36 3.95 7.11 32.52
CA VAL A 36 3.31 8.13 31.66
C VAL A 36 2.92 9.41 32.40
N ASP A 37 3.05 9.46 33.74
CA ASP A 37 2.78 10.65 34.55
C ASP A 37 3.98 11.60 34.57
N ARG A 38 5.15 11.14 34.14
CA ARG A 38 6.32 11.99 33.92
C ARG A 38 5.99 13.10 32.92
N GLU A 39 6.49 14.31 33.19
CA GLU A 39 6.22 15.51 32.40
C GLU A 39 6.54 15.31 30.90
N ASP A 40 7.69 14.68 30.60
CA ASP A 40 8.19 14.43 29.24
C ASP A 40 7.41 13.31 28.50
N LEU A 41 6.70 12.45 29.21
CA LEU A 41 5.93 11.31 28.65
C LEU A 41 4.42 11.48 28.70
N ARG A 42 3.91 12.51 29.37
CA ARG A 42 2.47 12.74 29.57
C ARG A 42 1.67 12.76 28.27
N GLU A 43 2.25 13.32 27.21
CA GLU A 43 1.62 13.39 25.89
C GLU A 43 1.85 12.14 25.02
N THR A 44 2.66 11.16 25.48
CA THR A 44 3.04 9.99 24.68
C THR A 44 1.84 9.11 24.31
N PRO A 45 0.86 8.81 25.18
CA PRO A 45 -0.32 8.05 24.82
C PRO A 45 -1.10 8.68 23.67
N GLY A 46 -1.35 10.00 23.75
CA GLY A 46 -2.05 10.75 22.73
C GLY A 46 -1.27 10.83 21.40
N ARG A 47 0.05 11.00 21.46
CA ARG A 47 0.89 10.95 20.25
C ARG A 47 0.85 9.57 19.58
N MET A 48 0.89 8.50 20.38
CA MET A 48 0.79 7.12 19.89
C MET A 48 -0.57 6.88 19.22
N ALA A 49 -1.67 7.25 19.88
CA ALA A 49 -3.02 7.11 19.33
C ALA A 49 -3.18 7.84 17.99
N ARG A 50 -2.73 9.10 17.90
CA ARG A 50 -2.78 9.89 16.66
C ARG A 50 -1.91 9.30 15.56
N ALA A 51 -0.71 8.80 15.88
CA ALA A 51 0.17 8.16 14.89
C ALA A 51 -0.46 6.92 14.26
N TYR A 52 -1.08 6.06 15.07
CA TYR A 52 -1.80 4.90 14.53
C TYR A 52 -3.07 5.29 13.79
N ALA A 53 -3.80 6.30 14.26
CA ALA A 53 -4.96 6.83 13.54
C ALA A 53 -4.57 7.33 12.14
N GLU A 54 -3.43 8.02 12.00
CA GLU A 54 -2.90 8.46 10.70
C GLU A 54 -2.53 7.27 9.81
N LEU A 55 -1.78 6.30 10.34
CA LEU A 55 -1.34 5.12 9.59
C LEU A 55 -2.49 4.23 9.12
N LEU A 56 -3.60 4.18 9.88
CA LEU A 56 -4.76 3.35 9.63
C LEU A 56 -5.92 4.10 8.93
N SER A 57 -5.71 5.37 8.57
CA SER A 57 -6.73 6.19 7.90
C SER A 57 -6.46 6.31 6.41
N SER A 58 -7.22 5.59 5.59
CA SER A 58 -7.18 5.74 4.14
C SER A 58 -8.03 6.92 3.67
N ARG A 59 -7.56 7.63 2.67
CA ARG A 59 -8.40 8.57 1.93
C ARG A 59 -9.32 7.80 0.97
N PRO A 60 -10.55 8.29 0.72
CA PRO A 60 -11.42 7.68 -0.29
C PRO A 60 -10.71 7.59 -1.63
N LEU A 61 -10.66 6.38 -2.21
CA LEU A 61 -10.00 6.16 -3.49
C LEU A 61 -10.97 6.48 -4.63
N ARG A 62 -10.61 7.47 -5.45
CA ARG A 62 -11.26 7.78 -6.72
C ARG A 62 -10.26 7.53 -7.84
N LEU A 63 -10.46 6.46 -8.61
CA LEU A 63 -9.67 6.20 -9.81
C LEU A 63 -10.25 7.04 -10.96
N THR A 64 -9.51 8.08 -11.37
CA THR A 64 -9.80 8.83 -12.58
C THR A 64 -9.22 8.07 -13.76
N THR A 65 -10.05 7.71 -14.71
CA THR A 65 -9.67 7.03 -15.94
C THR A 65 -10.11 7.83 -17.15
N PHE A 66 -9.40 7.66 -18.25
CA PHE A 66 -9.65 8.31 -19.53
C PHE A 66 -9.83 7.25 -20.61
N ALA A 67 -10.54 7.57 -21.69
CA ALA A 67 -10.54 6.74 -22.89
C ALA A 67 -9.13 6.68 -23.47
N ASN A 68 -8.75 5.56 -24.07
CA ASN A 68 -7.47 5.38 -24.73
C ASN A 68 -7.61 5.69 -26.23
N ASP A 69 -8.01 6.93 -26.54
CA ASP A 69 -8.32 7.36 -27.91
C ASP A 69 -7.08 7.40 -28.82
N GLU A 70 -5.88 7.53 -28.22
CA GLU A 70 -4.60 7.51 -28.92
C GLU A 70 -4.08 6.10 -29.20
N GLY A 71 -4.76 5.04 -28.67
CA GLY A 71 -4.40 3.66 -28.91
C GLY A 71 -3.09 3.21 -28.29
N TYR A 72 -2.72 3.74 -27.10
CA TYR A 72 -1.54 3.27 -26.36
C TYR A 72 -1.70 1.79 -26.01
N ASP A 73 -0.69 0.97 -26.32
CA ASP A 73 -0.65 -0.47 -26.07
C ASP A 73 0.63 -0.94 -25.35
N GLU A 74 1.60 -0.06 -25.19
CA GLU A 74 2.83 -0.33 -24.47
C GLU A 74 2.66 -0.27 -22.94
N LEU A 75 3.55 -0.97 -22.23
CA LEU A 75 3.53 -1.04 -20.76
C LEU A 75 3.71 0.34 -20.12
N VAL A 76 2.73 0.75 -19.33
CA VAL A 76 2.81 1.93 -18.46
C VAL A 76 3.24 1.49 -17.06
N LEU A 77 4.36 2.00 -16.55
CA LEU A 77 4.93 1.64 -15.25
C LEU A 77 5.22 2.86 -14.39
N ALA A 78 4.62 2.93 -13.20
CA ALA A 78 5.02 3.84 -12.13
C ALA A 78 5.99 3.12 -11.18
N LYS A 79 7.21 3.65 -11.05
CA LYS A 79 8.30 3.05 -10.27
C LYS A 79 8.51 3.75 -8.93
N ALA A 80 9.02 2.97 -7.97
CA ALA A 80 9.49 3.48 -6.68
C ALA A 80 8.44 4.33 -5.94
N ILE A 81 7.17 3.95 -6.03
CA ILE A 81 6.09 4.58 -5.26
C ILE A 81 6.33 4.28 -3.79
N PRO A 82 6.62 5.26 -2.93
CA PRO A 82 6.84 5.01 -1.52
C PRO A 82 5.53 4.60 -0.86
N PHE A 83 5.60 3.63 0.06
CA PHE A 83 4.48 3.26 0.90
C PHE A 83 4.92 2.95 2.33
N ARG A 84 4.00 3.10 3.26
CA ARG A 84 4.12 2.70 4.65
C ARG A 84 2.80 2.10 5.12
N THR A 85 2.89 1.11 5.99
CA THR A 85 1.75 0.42 6.56
C THR A 85 2.15 -0.25 7.88
N VAL A 86 1.24 -0.94 8.54
CA VAL A 86 1.53 -1.70 9.75
C VAL A 86 1.32 -3.19 9.49
N CYS A 87 2.27 -4.00 9.98
CA CYS A 87 2.15 -5.45 9.94
C CYS A 87 0.99 -5.89 10.83
N GLU A 88 0.03 -6.64 10.30
CA GLU A 88 -1.16 -7.05 11.06
C GLU A 88 -0.84 -7.98 12.25
N HIS A 89 0.30 -8.71 12.19
CA HIS A 89 0.67 -9.65 13.26
C HIS A 89 1.26 -8.97 14.50
N HIS A 90 1.92 -7.82 14.35
CA HIS A 90 2.66 -7.15 15.42
C HIS A 90 2.26 -5.68 15.61
N LEU A 91 1.47 -5.10 14.69
CA LEU A 91 1.20 -3.67 14.57
C LEU A 91 2.48 -2.79 14.51
N LEU A 92 3.62 -3.40 14.18
CA LEU A 92 4.85 -2.66 13.89
C LEU A 92 4.86 -2.22 12.43
N PRO A 93 5.39 -1.02 12.13
CA PRO A 93 5.40 -0.51 10.77
C PRO A 93 6.30 -1.34 9.85
N PHE A 94 5.92 -1.40 8.56
CA PHE A 94 6.83 -1.72 7.49
C PHE A 94 6.66 -0.73 6.35
N SER A 95 7.75 -0.45 5.66
CA SER A 95 7.77 0.54 4.60
C SER A 95 8.71 0.15 3.48
N GLY A 96 8.48 0.70 2.32
CA GLY A 96 9.26 0.38 1.15
C GLY A 96 8.75 1.10 -0.10
N VAL A 97 8.97 0.44 -1.23
CA VAL A 97 8.55 0.96 -2.54
C VAL A 97 7.69 -0.05 -3.29
N ALA A 98 6.75 0.47 -4.05
CA ALA A 98 5.91 -0.28 -4.97
C ALA A 98 6.23 0.11 -6.42
N HIS A 99 6.24 -0.89 -7.30
CA HIS A 99 6.31 -0.74 -8.74
C HIS A 99 4.98 -1.26 -9.29
N VAL A 100 4.21 -0.38 -9.94
CA VAL A 100 2.86 -0.71 -10.41
C VAL A 100 2.77 -0.42 -11.89
N GLY A 101 2.55 -1.46 -12.69
CA GLY A 101 2.44 -1.35 -14.13
C GLY A 101 1.18 -2.01 -14.68
N TYR A 102 0.76 -1.56 -15.84
CA TYR A 102 -0.36 -2.16 -16.59
C TYR A 102 -0.17 -1.97 -18.09
N LEU A 103 -0.71 -2.91 -18.85
CA LEU A 103 -0.91 -2.73 -20.30
C LEU A 103 -2.22 -1.98 -20.50
N PRO A 104 -2.21 -0.85 -21.24
CA PRO A 104 -3.43 -0.14 -21.57
C PRO A 104 -4.40 -1.01 -22.39
N GLY A 105 -5.69 -0.88 -22.09
CA GLY A 105 -6.78 -1.42 -22.89
C GLY A 105 -7.61 -0.24 -23.44
N GLU A 106 -8.94 -0.37 -23.38
CA GLU A 106 -9.85 0.72 -23.78
C GLU A 106 -9.72 1.99 -22.91
N ARG A 107 -9.14 1.85 -21.71
CA ARG A 107 -8.99 2.94 -20.74
C ARG A 107 -7.59 2.99 -20.16
N ILE A 108 -7.16 4.23 -19.87
CA ILE A 108 -5.92 4.53 -19.16
C ILE A 108 -6.23 5.23 -17.84
N VAL A 109 -5.32 5.13 -16.87
CA VAL A 109 -5.45 5.73 -15.54
C VAL A 109 -4.52 6.91 -15.36
N GLY A 110 -4.97 7.94 -14.66
CA GLY A 110 -4.09 9.06 -14.29
C GLY A 110 -2.95 8.57 -13.39
N LEU A 111 -1.71 8.91 -13.72
CA LEU A 111 -0.49 8.38 -13.06
C LEU A 111 -0.51 8.53 -11.54
N SER A 112 -0.98 9.69 -11.02
CA SER A 112 -1.12 9.91 -9.56
C SER A 112 -2.07 8.93 -8.88
N LYS A 113 -2.95 8.27 -9.63
CA LYS A 113 -3.90 7.30 -9.10
C LYS A 113 -3.26 5.97 -8.77
N LEU A 114 -2.14 5.62 -9.42
CA LEU A 114 -1.35 4.44 -9.09
C LEU A 114 -0.76 4.57 -7.67
N ALA A 115 -0.18 5.72 -7.35
CA ALA A 115 0.32 5.99 -6.00
C ALA A 115 -0.80 6.00 -4.95
N ARG A 116 -1.94 6.64 -5.25
CA ARG A 116 -3.10 6.66 -4.34
C ARG A 116 -3.74 5.29 -4.14
N LEU A 117 -3.66 4.40 -5.13
CA LEU A 117 -4.13 3.02 -5.02
C LEU A 117 -3.28 2.24 -4.01
N VAL A 118 -1.95 2.38 -4.08
CA VAL A 118 -1.04 1.78 -3.12
C VAL A 118 -1.31 2.33 -1.70
N GLU A 119 -1.37 3.65 -1.54
CA GLU A 119 -1.68 4.32 -0.28
C GLU A 119 -3.00 3.83 0.32
N HIS A 120 -4.06 3.73 -0.49
CA HIS A 120 -5.38 3.29 -0.04
C HIS A 120 -5.36 1.89 0.58
N PHE A 121 -4.70 0.93 -0.07
CA PHE A 121 -4.61 -0.43 0.48
C PHE A 121 -3.58 -0.56 1.59
N ALA A 122 -2.57 0.31 1.64
CA ALA A 122 -1.57 0.34 2.72
C ALA A 122 -2.11 0.92 4.04
N ALA A 123 -3.13 1.78 4.02
CA ALA A 123 -3.67 2.46 5.21
C ALA A 123 -4.60 1.57 6.06
N ARG A 124 -4.14 0.35 6.38
CA ARG A 124 -4.79 -0.64 7.24
C ARG A 124 -3.77 -1.68 7.71
N PRO A 125 -4.06 -2.51 8.74
CA PRO A 125 -3.20 -3.64 9.06
C PRO A 125 -3.04 -4.57 7.85
N GLN A 126 -1.80 -4.90 7.47
CA GLN A 126 -1.50 -5.63 6.24
C GLN A 126 -0.49 -6.77 6.45
N VAL A 127 -0.55 -7.74 5.55
CA VAL A 127 0.59 -8.54 5.12
C VAL A 127 0.98 -8.13 3.71
N GLN A 128 2.26 -8.14 3.41
CA GLN A 128 2.78 -7.58 2.16
C GLN A 128 2.21 -8.30 0.92
N GLU A 129 2.03 -9.61 1.00
CA GLU A 129 1.45 -10.45 -0.05
C GLU A 129 0.02 -10.03 -0.40
N ARG A 130 -0.80 -9.77 0.63
CA ARG A 130 -2.18 -9.31 0.46
C ARG A 130 -2.20 -7.90 -0.15
N LEU A 131 -1.36 -6.97 0.35
CA LEU A 131 -1.25 -5.63 -0.19
C LEU A 131 -0.91 -5.67 -1.69
N THR A 132 0.11 -6.45 -2.07
CA THR A 132 0.53 -6.64 -3.46
C THR A 132 -0.62 -7.14 -4.35
N LYS A 133 -1.33 -8.16 -3.88
CA LYS A 133 -2.45 -8.77 -4.59
C LYS A 133 -3.63 -7.79 -4.73
N GLN A 134 -4.00 -7.09 -3.66
CA GLN A 134 -5.13 -6.15 -3.68
C GLN A 134 -4.91 -4.99 -4.66
N VAL A 135 -3.69 -4.45 -4.72
CA VAL A 135 -3.33 -3.40 -5.67
C VAL A 135 -3.47 -3.91 -7.10
N ALA A 136 -2.93 -5.10 -7.40
CA ALA A 136 -2.99 -5.69 -8.74
C ALA A 136 -4.43 -6.00 -9.17
N GLU A 137 -5.23 -6.66 -8.34
CA GLU A 137 -6.59 -7.05 -8.64
C GLU A 137 -7.53 -5.84 -8.81
N CYS A 138 -7.36 -4.82 -7.96
CA CYS A 138 -8.14 -3.60 -8.08
C CYS A 138 -7.86 -2.90 -9.42
N LEU A 139 -6.58 -2.76 -9.78
CA LEU A 139 -6.20 -2.11 -11.03
C LEU A 139 -6.71 -2.90 -12.25
N ALA A 140 -6.51 -4.21 -12.27
CA ALA A 140 -6.98 -5.09 -13.35
C ALA A 140 -8.50 -4.99 -13.54
N THR A 141 -9.26 -5.07 -12.45
CA THR A 141 -10.73 -5.04 -12.49
C THR A 141 -11.26 -3.66 -12.93
N ARG A 142 -10.64 -2.57 -12.41
CA ARG A 142 -11.14 -1.22 -12.65
C ARG A 142 -10.80 -0.67 -14.04
N LEU A 143 -9.67 -1.05 -14.60
CA LEU A 143 -9.25 -0.66 -15.96
C LEU A 143 -9.66 -1.68 -17.02
N ARG A 144 -10.03 -2.90 -16.64
CA ARG A 144 -10.11 -4.05 -17.56
C ARG A 144 -8.83 -4.19 -18.38
N ALA A 145 -7.68 -3.90 -17.72
CA ALA A 145 -6.39 -3.95 -18.38
C ALA A 145 -6.04 -5.37 -18.83
N PRO A 146 -5.49 -5.55 -20.04
CA PRO A 146 -5.06 -6.86 -20.55
C PRO A 146 -3.99 -7.51 -19.67
N GLY A 147 -3.14 -6.71 -19.01
CA GLY A 147 -2.12 -7.18 -18.10
C GLY A 147 -1.84 -6.16 -17.00
N VAL A 148 -1.59 -6.66 -15.78
CA VAL A 148 -1.18 -5.85 -14.62
C VAL A 148 -0.03 -6.53 -13.91
N GLY A 149 0.96 -5.73 -13.49
CA GLY A 149 2.08 -6.16 -12.68
C GLY A 149 2.28 -5.26 -11.48
N VAL A 150 2.48 -5.85 -10.31
CA VAL A 150 2.82 -5.14 -9.08
C VAL A 150 3.96 -5.85 -8.40
N VAL A 151 4.99 -5.08 -8.01
CA VAL A 151 6.08 -5.57 -7.14
C VAL A 151 6.20 -4.61 -5.98
N LEU A 152 6.29 -5.16 -4.77
CA LEU A 152 6.60 -4.43 -3.55
C LEU A 152 7.94 -4.92 -2.99
N GLU A 153 8.78 -3.98 -2.58
CA GLU A 153 10.00 -4.24 -1.82
C GLU A 153 9.92 -3.44 -0.52
N ALA A 154 10.02 -4.10 0.64
CA ALA A 154 9.88 -3.45 1.93
C ALA A 154 10.75 -4.06 3.02
N GLU A 155 11.13 -3.21 3.98
CA GLU A 155 11.74 -3.59 5.24
C GLU A 155 10.67 -3.65 6.33
N HIS A 156 10.68 -4.73 7.12
CA HIS A 156 9.71 -5.00 8.18
C HIS A 156 10.33 -4.79 9.56
N SER A 157 9.86 -3.79 10.32
CA SER A 157 10.35 -3.53 11.68
C SER A 157 10.16 -4.74 12.61
N CYS A 158 9.16 -5.57 12.39
CA CYS A 158 8.95 -6.80 13.16
C CYS A 158 10.06 -7.85 12.96
N MET A 159 10.83 -7.75 11.87
CA MET A 159 11.98 -8.60 11.55
C MET A 159 13.31 -7.93 11.90
N THR A 160 13.42 -6.61 11.74
CA THR A 160 14.70 -5.91 11.87
C THR A 160 14.97 -5.41 13.30
N LEU A 161 13.95 -4.91 14.02
CA LEU A 161 14.13 -4.30 15.35
C LEU A 161 14.07 -5.30 16.50
N ARG A 162 13.44 -6.44 16.32
CA ARG A 162 13.23 -7.47 17.33
C ARG A 162 13.19 -8.87 16.70
N GLY A 163 13.04 -9.91 17.53
CA GLY A 163 12.94 -11.30 17.08
C GLY A 163 14.23 -11.74 16.39
N VAL A 164 14.15 -12.03 15.10
CA VAL A 164 15.28 -12.50 14.28
C VAL A 164 16.37 -11.45 14.06
N ARG A 165 16.05 -10.17 14.22
CA ARG A 165 16.98 -9.02 14.06
C ARG A 165 17.75 -9.03 12.73
N ALA A 166 17.05 -9.35 11.66
CA ALA A 166 17.61 -9.38 10.30
C ALA A 166 17.74 -7.97 9.72
N HIS A 167 18.73 -7.21 10.18
CA HIS A 167 18.96 -5.83 9.73
C HIS A 167 19.24 -5.77 8.23
N GLY A 168 18.57 -4.85 7.52
CA GLY A 168 18.72 -4.67 6.09
C GLY A 168 18.01 -5.73 5.23
N ALA A 169 17.38 -6.73 5.86
CA ALA A 169 16.60 -7.71 5.10
C ALA A 169 15.36 -7.06 4.50
N LYS A 170 15.16 -7.27 3.21
CA LYS A 170 13.99 -6.81 2.48
C LYS A 170 13.14 -7.98 2.01
N THR A 171 11.84 -7.83 2.11
CA THR A 171 10.87 -8.76 1.52
C THR A 171 10.43 -8.23 0.18
N VAL A 172 10.47 -9.07 -0.85
CA VAL A 172 9.96 -8.76 -2.19
C VAL A 172 8.76 -9.64 -2.48
N THR A 173 7.66 -9.02 -2.86
CA THR A 173 6.44 -9.72 -3.28
C THR A 173 6.00 -9.23 -4.64
N SER A 174 5.44 -10.11 -5.46
CA SER A 174 4.94 -9.77 -6.79
C SER A 174 3.57 -10.37 -7.07
N ALA A 175 2.76 -9.65 -7.84
CA ALA A 175 1.50 -10.12 -8.40
C ALA A 175 1.42 -9.71 -9.87
N LEU A 176 1.28 -10.70 -10.73
CA LEU A 176 1.13 -10.51 -12.17
C LEU A 176 -0.20 -11.11 -12.62
N LEU A 177 -0.93 -10.38 -13.45
CA LEU A 177 -2.25 -10.76 -13.97
C LEU A 177 -2.28 -10.59 -15.49
N GLY A 178 -3.18 -11.34 -16.14
CA GLY A 178 -3.38 -11.26 -17.59
C GLY A 178 -2.11 -11.56 -18.38
N THR A 179 -1.84 -10.79 -19.42
CA THR A 179 -0.69 -10.94 -20.33
C THR A 179 0.64 -10.91 -19.60
N LEU A 180 0.82 -10.02 -18.61
CA LEU A 180 2.08 -9.96 -17.83
C LEU A 180 2.34 -11.24 -17.02
N ARG A 181 1.31 -12.05 -16.77
CA ARG A 181 1.47 -13.38 -16.15
C ARG A 181 1.69 -14.47 -17.17
N ALA A 182 0.93 -14.42 -18.27
CA ALA A 182 0.85 -15.51 -19.24
C ALA A 182 2.00 -15.50 -20.27
N ASP A 183 2.46 -14.29 -20.69
CA ASP A 183 3.50 -14.14 -21.69
C ASP A 183 4.87 -13.91 -21.04
N PRO A 184 5.86 -14.80 -21.30
CA PRO A 184 7.20 -14.66 -20.73
C PRO A 184 7.96 -13.40 -21.16
N ALA A 185 7.71 -12.88 -22.38
CA ALA A 185 8.41 -11.69 -22.88
C ALA A 185 7.90 -10.42 -22.16
N SER A 186 6.59 -10.24 -22.11
CA SER A 186 5.97 -9.11 -21.37
C SER A 186 6.29 -9.15 -19.88
N ARG A 187 6.34 -10.35 -19.30
CA ARG A 187 6.77 -10.54 -17.91
C ARG A 187 8.22 -10.11 -17.72
N ALA A 188 9.12 -10.48 -18.64
CA ALA A 188 10.53 -10.12 -18.58
C ALA A 188 10.73 -8.61 -18.70
N GLU A 189 10.01 -7.97 -19.61
CA GLU A 189 10.01 -6.52 -19.80
C GLU A 189 9.58 -5.80 -18.52
N PHE A 190 8.45 -6.21 -17.92
CA PHE A 190 7.97 -5.63 -16.67
C PHE A 190 9.03 -5.65 -15.57
N PHE A 191 9.67 -6.80 -15.31
CA PHE A 191 10.69 -6.90 -14.26
C PHE A 191 11.96 -6.10 -14.61
N ALA A 192 12.38 -6.08 -15.88
CA ALA A 192 13.50 -5.29 -16.33
C ALA A 192 13.26 -3.79 -16.12
N LEU A 193 12.09 -3.28 -16.52
CA LEU A 193 11.71 -1.87 -16.33
C LEU A 193 11.50 -1.54 -14.85
N ALA A 194 10.96 -2.46 -14.05
CA ALA A 194 10.84 -2.28 -12.60
C ALA A 194 12.21 -2.19 -11.91
N GLY A 195 13.25 -2.77 -12.51
CA GLY A 195 14.60 -2.82 -11.92
C GLY A 195 14.71 -3.82 -10.77
N VAL A 196 13.85 -4.83 -10.76
CA VAL A 196 13.85 -5.90 -9.75
C VAL A 196 14.53 -7.12 -10.38
N PRO A 197 15.65 -7.63 -9.80
CA PRO A 197 16.28 -8.85 -10.28
C PRO A 197 15.31 -10.03 -10.26
N ARG A 198 15.44 -10.91 -11.28
CA ARG A 198 14.70 -12.19 -11.31
C ARG A 198 15.25 -13.17 -10.31
#